data_002d7bb2e00ecf5a105daf3110c56957
#
_entry.id   002d7bb2e00ecf5a105daf3110c56957
#
_cell.length_a   1.000
_cell.length_b   1.000
_cell.length_c   1.000
_cell.angle_alpha   90.00
_cell.angle_beta   90.00
_cell.angle_gamma   90.00
#
_symmetry.space_group_name_H-M   'P 1'
#
loop_
_entity.id
_entity.type
_entity.pdbx_description
1 polymer ?
#
loop_
_entity_poly.entity_id
_entity_poly.type
_entity_poly.pdbx_seq_one_letter_code
_entity_poly.pdbx_strand_id
1 'polypeptide(L)'
;RSTLFPYTTLFRSSVCVYCASSTQVASAYREAATELGHLLGERNLRVINGAGNSGLMCAVSDAALAAGGTVTGVIPRFMVEQDWCHKGLTDLVEVDSMHERKQRMADLSDAVIALPGGCGTLEELLEVITWKQLGLYLNPIVILNINGYFDPLLEMFRRAVDEHFMRPQHAALWTVASTPAEAVGLIFSEPVWDANIRKLALV
;
A
#
# COMPACT_ATOMS: atom_id res chain seq x y z
N ARG A 1 7.69 15.65 35.75
CA ARG A 1 8.17 16.32 34.54
C ARG A 1 7.66 15.52 33.37
N SER A 2 6.60 16.04 32.72
CA SER A 2 6.02 15.49 31.50
C SER A 2 7.03 15.72 30.37
N THR A 3 7.63 14.67 29.83
CA THR A 3 8.39 14.70 28.58
C THR A 3 7.40 14.74 27.44
N LEU A 4 7.08 15.95 27.00
CA LEU A 4 6.45 16.20 25.71
C LEU A 4 7.38 15.65 24.63
N PHE A 5 7.01 14.55 23.98
CA PHE A 5 7.62 14.16 22.72
C PHE A 5 7.32 15.26 21.71
N PRO A 6 8.32 15.81 21.02
CA PRO A 6 8.07 16.76 19.96
C PRO A 6 7.27 16.00 18.89
N TYR A 7 6.07 16.50 18.57
CA TYR A 7 5.36 16.11 17.36
C TYR A 7 6.21 16.57 16.16
N THR A 8 7.14 15.73 15.74
CA THR A 8 7.67 15.84 14.40
C THR A 8 6.51 15.49 13.48
N THR A 9 5.94 16.51 12.84
CA THR A 9 5.00 16.31 11.73
C THR A 9 5.74 15.44 10.71
N LEU A 10 5.42 14.15 10.67
CA LEU A 10 6.02 13.21 9.75
C LEU A 10 5.58 13.64 8.36
N PHE A 11 6.50 14.21 7.62
CA PHE A 11 6.27 14.64 6.26
C PHE A 11 6.22 13.39 5.38
N ARG A 12 5.01 12.98 4.99
CA ARG A 12 4.79 11.90 4.03
C ARG A 12 4.48 12.50 2.68
N SER A 13 5.25 12.11 1.69
CA SER A 13 5.18 12.65 0.33
C SER A 13 4.79 11.61 -0.72
N SER A 14 4.79 10.32 -0.35
CA SER A 14 4.57 9.23 -1.28
C SER A 14 3.79 8.07 -0.64
N VAL A 15 2.91 7.45 -1.43
CA VAL A 15 2.07 6.33 -1.01
C VAL A 15 2.14 5.22 -2.04
N CYS A 16 2.56 4.03 -1.63
CA CYS A 16 2.49 2.84 -2.46
C CYS A 16 1.06 2.28 -2.41
N VAL A 17 0.49 1.99 -3.58
CA VAL A 17 -0.86 1.44 -3.70
C VAL A 17 -0.79 0.06 -4.35
N TYR A 18 -1.11 -0.97 -3.58
CA TYR A 18 -1.29 -2.34 -4.07
C TYR A 18 -2.75 -2.57 -4.44
N CYS A 19 -3.03 -3.09 -5.62
CA CYS A 19 -4.39 -3.29 -6.09
C CYS A 19 -4.47 -4.23 -7.31
N ALA A 20 -5.70 -4.63 -7.66
CA ALA A 20 -5.94 -5.50 -8.81
C ALA A 20 -5.65 -4.83 -10.15
N SER A 21 -5.14 -5.61 -11.11
CA SER A 21 -5.10 -5.28 -12.55
C SER A 21 -6.34 -5.76 -13.32
N SER A 22 -7.25 -6.53 -12.69
CA SER A 22 -8.47 -7.04 -13.31
C SER A 22 -9.48 -5.93 -13.61
N THR A 23 -10.08 -5.97 -14.80
CA THR A 23 -11.17 -5.10 -15.22
C THR A 23 -12.56 -5.68 -14.91
N GLN A 24 -12.64 -6.96 -14.48
CA GLN A 24 -13.89 -7.69 -14.25
C GLN A 24 -14.44 -7.53 -12.82
N VAL A 25 -13.91 -6.61 -12.07
CA VAL A 25 -14.32 -6.35 -10.68
C VAL A 25 -15.58 -5.49 -10.63
N ALA A 26 -16.35 -5.59 -9.52
CA ALA A 26 -17.53 -4.76 -9.30
C ALA A 26 -17.19 -3.26 -9.29
N SER A 27 -18.15 -2.41 -9.70
CA SER A 27 -17.98 -0.96 -9.83
C SER A 27 -17.51 -0.31 -8.53
N ALA A 28 -18.03 -0.75 -7.38
CA ALA A 28 -17.66 -0.22 -6.06
C ALA A 28 -16.14 -0.24 -5.79
N TYR A 29 -15.42 -1.26 -6.25
CA TYR A 29 -13.96 -1.32 -6.11
C TYR A 29 -13.26 -0.33 -7.01
N ARG A 30 -13.78 -0.13 -8.24
CA ARG A 30 -13.23 0.86 -9.18
C ARG A 30 -13.49 2.28 -8.70
N GLU A 31 -14.68 2.55 -8.20
CA GLU A 31 -15.07 3.83 -7.61
C GLU A 31 -14.14 4.18 -6.44
N ALA A 32 -13.92 3.23 -5.50
CA ALA A 32 -12.99 3.41 -4.40
C ALA A 32 -11.55 3.66 -4.86
N ALA A 33 -11.09 2.97 -5.91
CA ALA A 33 -9.75 3.18 -6.48
C ALA A 33 -9.63 4.58 -7.12
N THR A 34 -10.65 5.02 -7.84
CA THR A 34 -10.71 6.36 -8.44
C THR A 34 -10.73 7.45 -7.35
N GLU A 35 -11.57 7.29 -6.32
CA GLU A 35 -11.63 8.21 -5.19
C GLU A 35 -10.27 8.29 -4.46
N LEU A 36 -9.64 7.13 -4.20
CA LEU A 36 -8.32 7.10 -3.57
C LEU A 36 -7.28 7.87 -4.39
N GLY A 37 -7.21 7.61 -5.70
CA GLY A 37 -6.29 8.31 -6.60
C GLY A 37 -6.50 9.82 -6.59
N HIS A 38 -7.76 10.26 -6.67
CA HIS A 38 -8.12 11.68 -6.61
C HIS A 38 -7.67 12.34 -5.29
N LEU A 39 -7.98 11.70 -4.14
CA LEU A 39 -7.60 12.21 -2.83
C LEU A 39 -6.07 12.28 -2.64
N LEU A 40 -5.31 11.33 -3.18
CA LEU A 40 -3.85 11.36 -3.14
C LEU A 40 -3.31 12.50 -4.01
N GLY A 41 -3.84 12.66 -5.23
CA GLY A 41 -3.46 13.75 -6.15
C GLY A 41 -3.73 15.14 -5.57
N GLU A 42 -4.93 15.39 -5.04
CA GLU A 42 -5.29 16.68 -4.40
C GLU A 42 -4.38 17.06 -3.24
N ARG A 43 -3.83 16.05 -2.53
CA ARG A 43 -2.90 16.27 -1.42
C ARG A 43 -1.44 16.35 -1.84
N ASN A 44 -1.15 16.33 -3.14
CA ASN A 44 0.20 16.28 -3.70
C ASN A 44 1.03 15.09 -3.16
N LEU A 45 0.36 13.98 -2.85
CA LEU A 45 1.01 12.73 -2.49
C LEU A 45 1.34 11.97 -3.77
N ARG A 46 2.62 11.64 -3.95
CA ARG A 46 3.06 10.81 -5.07
C ARG A 46 2.50 9.40 -4.92
N VAL A 47 1.81 8.91 -5.93
CA VAL A 47 1.39 7.51 -5.98
C VAL A 47 2.54 6.66 -6.52
N ILE A 48 2.85 5.58 -5.82
CA ILE A 48 3.77 4.53 -6.27
C ILE A 48 2.95 3.28 -6.56
N ASN A 49 3.09 2.66 -7.71
CA ASN A 49 2.42 1.39 -8.01
C ASN A 49 3.17 0.56 -9.06
N GLY A 50 2.58 -0.56 -9.43
CA GLY A 50 3.17 -1.50 -10.39
C GLY A 50 3.03 -1.11 -11.86
N ALA A 51 2.69 0.12 -12.19
CA ALA A 51 2.60 0.66 -13.55
C ALA A 51 1.60 -0.04 -14.49
N GLY A 52 0.67 -0.85 -14.01
CA GLY A 52 -0.29 -1.56 -14.87
C GLY A 52 -1.27 -0.62 -15.55
N ASN A 53 -1.56 -0.92 -16.84
CA ASN A 53 -2.46 -0.13 -17.69
C ASN A 53 -3.93 -0.55 -17.60
N SER A 54 -4.31 -1.34 -16.61
CA SER A 54 -5.68 -1.87 -16.49
C SER A 54 -6.15 -2.01 -15.03
N GLY A 55 -7.44 -2.23 -14.85
CA GLY A 55 -8.07 -2.50 -13.57
C GLY A 55 -8.01 -1.34 -12.58
N LEU A 56 -7.91 -1.67 -11.30
CA LEU A 56 -7.87 -0.67 -10.22
C LEU A 56 -6.56 0.13 -10.26
N MET A 57 -5.47 -0.48 -10.72
CA MET A 57 -4.16 0.18 -10.80
C MET A 57 -4.20 1.36 -11.78
N CYS A 58 -4.77 1.14 -12.98
CA CYS A 58 -5.01 2.21 -13.94
C CYS A 58 -5.95 3.28 -13.36
N ALA A 59 -7.05 2.88 -12.72
CA ALA A 59 -8.02 3.81 -12.15
C ALA A 59 -7.42 4.74 -11.09
N VAL A 60 -6.58 4.20 -10.19
CA VAL A 60 -5.83 5.02 -9.20
C VAL A 60 -4.89 5.99 -9.89
N SER A 61 -4.13 5.51 -10.89
CA SER A 61 -3.15 6.33 -11.61
C SER A 61 -3.81 7.48 -12.37
N ASP A 62 -4.85 7.17 -13.17
CA ASP A 62 -5.58 8.16 -13.94
C ASP A 62 -6.22 9.24 -13.04
N ALA A 63 -6.84 8.82 -11.93
CA ALA A 63 -7.47 9.75 -11.00
C ALA A 63 -6.46 10.66 -10.29
N ALA A 64 -5.31 10.11 -9.88
CA ALA A 64 -4.25 10.90 -9.26
C ALA A 64 -3.67 11.94 -10.23
N LEU A 65 -3.41 11.55 -11.48
CA LEU A 65 -2.93 12.45 -12.53
C LEU A 65 -3.97 13.52 -12.88
N ALA A 66 -5.25 13.14 -13.00
CA ALA A 66 -6.34 14.09 -13.27
C ALA A 66 -6.52 15.13 -12.15
N ALA A 67 -6.21 14.78 -10.90
CA ALA A 67 -6.20 15.68 -9.75
C ALA A 67 -4.91 16.53 -9.63
N GLY A 68 -4.01 16.49 -10.62
CA GLY A 68 -2.76 17.25 -10.63
C GLY A 68 -1.63 16.63 -9.81
N GLY A 69 -1.81 15.41 -9.33
CA GLY A 69 -0.78 14.65 -8.62
C GLY A 69 0.25 14.00 -9.55
N THR A 70 1.18 13.26 -8.97
CA THR A 70 2.23 12.53 -9.67
C THR A 70 2.15 11.03 -9.39
N VAL A 71 2.48 10.22 -10.40
CA VAL A 71 2.49 8.76 -10.30
C VAL A 71 3.82 8.22 -10.80
N THR A 72 4.49 7.44 -9.96
CA THR A 72 5.68 6.69 -10.33
C THR A 72 5.33 5.20 -10.43
N GLY A 73 5.48 4.64 -11.61
CA GLY A 73 5.29 3.22 -11.84
C GLY A 73 6.60 2.45 -11.70
N VAL A 74 6.56 1.27 -11.10
CA VAL A 74 7.72 0.35 -11.03
C VAL A 74 7.34 -0.95 -11.75
N ILE A 75 8.06 -1.30 -12.81
CA ILE A 75 7.66 -2.40 -13.68
C ILE A 75 8.87 -3.20 -14.18
N PRO A 76 8.80 -4.53 -14.23
CA PRO A 76 9.81 -5.35 -14.89
C PRO A 76 9.81 -5.15 -16.40
N ARG A 77 11.00 -5.14 -17.02
CA ARG A 77 11.17 -4.93 -18.47
C ARG A 77 10.31 -5.87 -19.31
N PHE A 78 10.22 -7.15 -18.93
CA PHE A 78 9.39 -8.11 -19.68
C PHE A 78 7.91 -7.71 -19.75
N MET A 79 7.38 -6.99 -18.73
CA MET A 79 5.99 -6.49 -18.74
C MET A 79 5.83 -5.27 -19.65
N VAL A 80 6.87 -4.44 -19.76
CA VAL A 80 6.91 -3.32 -20.72
C VAL A 80 6.87 -3.85 -22.15
N GLU A 81 7.66 -4.89 -22.45
CA GLU A 81 7.70 -5.56 -23.74
C GLU A 81 6.36 -6.19 -24.14
N GLN A 82 5.51 -6.54 -23.16
CA GLN A 82 4.14 -7.03 -23.37
C GLN A 82 3.09 -5.92 -23.50
N ASP A 83 3.50 -4.66 -23.48
CA ASP A 83 2.60 -3.48 -23.53
C ASP A 83 1.60 -3.42 -22.34
N TRP A 84 2.01 -3.92 -21.17
CA TRP A 84 1.20 -3.87 -19.94
C TRP A 84 1.41 -2.59 -19.12
N CYS A 85 2.30 -1.73 -19.58
CA CYS A 85 2.65 -0.48 -18.90
C CYS A 85 1.67 0.65 -19.23
N HIS A 86 1.29 1.39 -18.20
CA HIS A 86 0.52 2.63 -18.34
C HIS A 86 1.39 3.74 -18.96
N LYS A 87 0.95 4.31 -20.10
CA LYS A 87 1.76 5.26 -20.91
C LYS A 87 1.73 6.71 -20.42
N GLY A 88 0.87 7.04 -19.48
CA GLY A 88 0.67 8.42 -19.00
C GLY A 88 1.27 8.71 -17.63
N LEU A 89 2.09 7.82 -17.06
CA LEU A 89 2.70 8.02 -15.75
C LEU A 89 3.70 9.19 -15.76
N THR A 90 3.86 9.84 -14.60
CA THR A 90 4.85 10.91 -14.44
C THR A 90 6.27 10.37 -14.54
N ASP A 91 6.55 9.25 -13.87
CA ASP A 91 7.84 8.57 -13.88
C ASP A 91 7.65 7.06 -14.06
N LEU A 92 8.61 6.43 -14.71
CA LEU A 92 8.67 4.98 -14.86
C LEU A 92 10.05 4.46 -14.43
N VAL A 93 10.03 3.51 -13.51
CA VAL A 93 11.23 2.80 -13.04
C VAL A 93 11.17 1.37 -13.58
N GLU A 94 12.00 1.07 -14.54
CA GLU A 94 12.18 -0.28 -15.06
C GLU A 94 13.14 -1.07 -14.17
N VAL A 95 12.79 -2.32 -13.90
CA VAL A 95 13.56 -3.26 -13.07
C VAL A 95 13.73 -4.60 -13.77
N ASP A 96 14.65 -5.44 -13.27
CA ASP A 96 14.97 -6.71 -13.90
C ASP A 96 14.15 -7.90 -13.35
N SER A 97 13.55 -7.76 -12.16
CA SER A 97 12.81 -8.83 -11.52
C SER A 97 11.59 -8.37 -10.72
N MET A 98 10.67 -9.32 -10.43
CA MET A 98 9.55 -9.05 -9.53
C MET A 98 10.00 -8.75 -8.09
N HIS A 99 11.11 -9.31 -7.63
CA HIS A 99 11.66 -9.03 -6.30
C HIS A 99 12.17 -7.58 -6.21
N GLU A 100 12.94 -7.16 -7.21
CA GLU A 100 13.42 -5.78 -7.30
C GLU A 100 12.26 -4.79 -7.40
N ARG A 101 11.21 -5.11 -8.17
CA ARG A 101 9.99 -4.29 -8.26
C ARG A 101 9.39 -4.02 -6.88
N LYS A 102 9.11 -5.06 -6.10
CA LYS A 102 8.50 -4.92 -4.77
C LYS A 102 9.39 -4.15 -3.81
N GLN A 103 10.67 -4.47 -3.77
CA GLN A 103 11.63 -3.73 -2.97
C GLN A 103 11.66 -2.25 -3.35
N ARG A 104 11.71 -1.94 -4.65
CA ARG A 104 11.75 -0.56 -5.13
C ARG A 104 10.49 0.22 -4.83
N MET A 105 9.31 -0.42 -4.95
CA MET A 105 8.04 0.20 -4.58
C MET A 105 8.01 0.57 -3.08
N ALA A 106 8.48 -0.30 -2.21
CA ALA A 106 8.56 -0.04 -0.77
C ALA A 106 9.58 1.05 -0.44
N ASP A 107 10.76 1.03 -1.05
CA ASP A 107 11.83 2.02 -0.82
C ASP A 107 11.41 3.44 -1.23
N LEU A 108 10.54 3.57 -2.22
CA LEU A 108 10.04 4.84 -2.73
C LEU A 108 8.85 5.39 -1.95
N SER A 109 8.34 4.66 -0.95
CA SER A 109 7.06 5.01 -0.31
C SER A 109 7.18 5.29 1.19
N ASP A 110 6.45 6.31 1.63
CA ASP A 110 6.31 6.70 3.04
C ASP A 110 5.09 6.05 3.71
N ALA A 111 4.25 5.37 2.95
CA ALA A 111 3.10 4.58 3.42
C ALA A 111 2.66 3.59 2.35
N VAL A 112 1.91 2.56 2.77
CA VAL A 112 1.25 1.60 1.89
C VAL A 112 -0.25 1.62 2.11
N ILE A 113 -1.02 1.61 1.02
CA ILE A 113 -2.47 1.33 1.03
C ILE A 113 -2.73 0.13 0.11
N ALA A 114 -3.37 -0.91 0.64
CA ALA A 114 -3.79 -2.06 -0.13
C ALA A 114 -5.30 -2.00 -0.42
N LEU A 115 -5.67 -1.87 -1.69
CA LEU A 115 -7.01 -2.05 -2.22
C LEU A 115 -7.28 -3.54 -2.53
N PRO A 116 -8.54 -3.95 -2.70
CA PRO A 116 -8.88 -5.29 -3.15
C PRO A 116 -8.10 -5.76 -4.37
N GLY A 117 -7.62 -7.00 -4.34
CA GLY A 117 -6.86 -7.59 -5.43
C GLY A 117 -6.62 -9.08 -5.29
N GLY A 118 -6.01 -9.67 -6.30
CA GLY A 118 -5.70 -11.11 -6.33
C GLY A 118 -4.40 -11.48 -5.62
N CYS A 119 -3.82 -12.62 -6.02
CA CYS A 119 -2.60 -13.16 -5.41
C CYS A 119 -1.44 -12.17 -5.40
N GLY A 120 -1.25 -11.37 -6.48
CA GLY A 120 -0.18 -10.38 -6.53
C GLY A 120 -0.33 -9.30 -5.46
N THR A 121 -1.54 -8.77 -5.29
CA THR A 121 -1.84 -7.79 -4.24
C THR A 121 -1.67 -8.37 -2.84
N LEU A 122 -2.11 -9.62 -2.62
CA LEU A 122 -1.94 -10.31 -1.35
C LEU A 122 -0.47 -10.60 -1.06
N GLU A 123 0.31 -11.00 -2.06
CA GLU A 123 1.73 -11.26 -1.92
C GLU A 123 2.49 -9.98 -1.54
N GLU A 124 2.24 -8.87 -2.23
CA GLU A 124 2.83 -7.55 -1.93
C GLU A 124 2.47 -7.09 -0.50
N LEU A 125 1.20 -7.23 -0.11
CA LEU A 125 0.72 -6.86 1.22
C LEU A 125 1.36 -7.70 2.32
N LEU A 126 1.37 -9.03 2.18
CA LEU A 126 1.94 -9.94 3.16
C LEU A 126 3.46 -9.77 3.28
N GLU A 127 4.13 -9.47 2.19
CA GLU A 127 5.57 -9.22 2.21
C GLU A 127 5.90 -7.93 2.98
N VAL A 128 5.21 -6.82 2.72
CA VAL A 128 5.46 -5.56 3.44
C VAL A 128 5.08 -5.64 4.93
N ILE A 129 4.04 -6.40 5.29
CA ILE A 129 3.70 -6.71 6.68
C ILE A 129 4.84 -7.51 7.34
N THR A 130 5.36 -8.53 6.64
CA THR A 130 6.50 -9.31 7.12
C THR A 130 7.74 -8.43 7.29
N TRP A 131 8.04 -7.56 6.34
CA TRP A 131 9.16 -6.61 6.48
C TRP A 131 8.97 -5.67 7.67
N LYS A 132 7.74 -5.23 7.95
CA LYS A 132 7.46 -4.40 9.12
C LYS A 132 7.67 -5.19 10.42
N GLN A 133 7.24 -6.43 10.49
CA GLN A 133 7.52 -7.33 11.62
C GLN A 133 9.02 -7.51 11.86
N LEU A 134 9.82 -7.58 10.79
CA LEU A 134 11.28 -7.72 10.84
C LEU A 134 12.02 -6.38 11.04
N GLY A 135 11.32 -5.25 11.08
CA GLY A 135 11.91 -3.92 11.21
C GLY A 135 12.63 -3.43 9.95
N LEU A 136 12.28 -3.97 8.78
CA LEU A 136 12.82 -3.59 7.47
C LEU A 136 11.96 -2.50 6.79
N TYR A 137 10.68 -2.43 7.12
CA TYR A 137 9.75 -1.40 6.70
C TYR A 137 9.03 -0.86 7.95
N LEU A 138 9.04 0.45 8.18
CA LEU A 138 8.55 1.02 9.44
C LEU A 138 7.35 1.95 9.26
N ASN A 139 7.00 2.23 8.01
CA ASN A 139 5.95 3.17 7.67
C ASN A 139 4.53 2.54 7.83
N PRO A 140 3.47 3.34 7.83
CA PRO A 140 2.10 2.86 7.89
C PRO A 140 1.73 1.89 6.77
N ILE A 141 0.94 0.89 7.12
CA ILE A 141 0.30 -0.05 6.19
C ILE A 141 -1.20 0.02 6.47
N VAL A 142 -1.99 0.42 5.48
CA VAL A 142 -3.44 0.51 5.57
C VAL A 142 -4.08 -0.51 4.63
N ILE A 143 -4.98 -1.33 5.16
CA ILE A 143 -5.82 -2.26 4.39
C ILE A 143 -7.16 -1.54 4.13
N LEU A 144 -7.41 -1.15 2.89
CA LEU A 144 -8.67 -0.52 2.49
C LEU A 144 -9.71 -1.58 2.17
N ASN A 145 -10.53 -1.90 3.17
CA ASN A 145 -11.46 -3.02 3.20
C ASN A 145 -12.83 -2.66 2.62
N ILE A 146 -12.90 -2.39 1.33
CA ILE A 146 -14.14 -2.07 0.63
C ILE A 146 -15.07 -3.30 0.62
N ASN A 147 -16.29 -3.11 1.08
CA ASN A 147 -17.34 -4.15 1.13
C ASN A 147 -16.91 -5.44 1.86
N GLY A 148 -16.00 -5.34 2.85
CA GLY A 148 -15.54 -6.51 3.60
C GLY A 148 -14.66 -7.47 2.79
N TYR A 149 -14.07 -7.01 1.69
CA TYR A 149 -13.26 -7.88 0.81
C TYR A 149 -12.13 -8.59 1.55
N PHE A 150 -11.50 -7.91 2.49
CA PHE A 150 -10.39 -8.46 3.28
C PHE A 150 -10.84 -9.15 4.58
N ASP A 151 -12.14 -9.24 4.89
CA ASP A 151 -12.60 -9.88 6.13
C ASP A 151 -12.03 -11.30 6.32
N PRO A 152 -11.98 -12.19 5.29
CA PRO A 152 -11.37 -13.51 5.44
C PRO A 152 -9.87 -13.46 5.76
N LEU A 153 -9.13 -12.49 5.20
CA LEU A 153 -7.71 -12.30 5.50
C LEU A 153 -7.50 -11.79 6.93
N LEU A 154 -8.31 -10.83 7.35
CA LEU A 154 -8.26 -10.28 8.72
C LEU A 154 -8.62 -11.35 9.75
N GLU A 155 -9.59 -12.22 9.45
CA GLU A 155 -9.92 -13.38 10.27
C GLU A 155 -8.75 -14.38 10.33
N MET A 156 -8.07 -14.63 9.21
CA MET A 156 -6.88 -15.48 9.18
C MET A 156 -5.74 -14.90 10.05
N PHE A 157 -5.53 -13.58 10.02
CA PHE A 157 -4.55 -12.92 10.89
C PHE A 157 -4.93 -13.05 12.37
N ARG A 158 -6.21 -12.84 12.70
CA ARG A 158 -6.70 -13.02 14.06
C ARG A 158 -6.43 -14.45 14.55
N ARG A 159 -6.76 -15.43 13.74
CA ARG A 159 -6.50 -16.85 14.04
C ARG A 159 -5.01 -17.15 14.21
N ALA A 160 -4.16 -16.54 13.40
CA ALA A 160 -2.71 -16.69 13.55
C ALA A 160 -2.18 -16.15 14.88
N VAL A 161 -2.79 -15.10 15.42
CA VAL A 161 -2.50 -14.59 16.76
C VAL A 161 -3.04 -15.53 17.84
N ASP A 162 -4.30 -15.95 17.72
CA ASP A 162 -4.96 -16.81 18.71
C ASP A 162 -4.28 -18.18 18.84
N GLU A 163 -3.79 -18.73 17.72
CA GLU A 163 -3.07 -20.01 17.68
C GLU A 163 -1.54 -19.84 17.86
N HIS A 164 -1.06 -18.65 18.20
CA HIS A 164 0.34 -18.33 18.51
C HIS A 164 1.33 -18.43 17.34
N PHE A 165 0.87 -18.38 16.09
CA PHE A 165 1.74 -18.19 14.91
C PHE A 165 2.22 -16.74 14.78
N MET A 166 1.52 -15.80 15.40
CA MET A 166 1.89 -14.40 15.50
C MET A 166 1.71 -13.93 16.94
N ARG A 167 2.54 -12.97 17.38
CA ARG A 167 2.35 -12.35 18.70
C ARG A 167 1.18 -11.36 18.65
N PRO A 168 0.48 -11.11 19.78
CA PRO A 168 -0.59 -10.11 19.86
C PRO A 168 -0.18 -8.72 19.36
N GLN A 169 1.06 -8.30 19.60
CA GLN A 169 1.60 -7.01 19.14
C GLN A 169 1.67 -6.90 17.61
N HIS A 170 1.77 -8.03 16.89
CA HIS A 170 1.80 -8.04 15.44
C HIS A 170 0.45 -7.66 14.82
N ALA A 171 -0.66 -7.75 15.55
CA ALA A 171 -1.97 -7.28 15.08
C ALA A 171 -2.02 -5.76 14.85
N ALA A 172 -1.06 -4.99 15.39
CA ALA A 172 -0.94 -3.55 15.20
C ALA A 172 -0.02 -3.15 14.03
N LEU A 173 0.52 -4.11 13.25
CA LEU A 173 1.40 -3.82 12.11
C LEU A 173 0.69 -3.11 10.95
N TRP A 174 -0.63 -3.22 10.89
CA TRP A 174 -1.49 -2.59 9.90
C TRP A 174 -2.71 -1.96 10.57
N THR A 175 -3.35 -1.04 9.84
CA THR A 175 -4.66 -0.51 10.19
C THR A 175 -5.65 -0.84 9.08
N VAL A 176 -6.94 -0.80 9.40
CA VAL A 176 -8.02 -1.09 8.46
C VAL A 176 -8.86 0.15 8.26
N ALA A 177 -9.14 0.50 7.01
CA ALA A 177 -10.04 1.56 6.62
C ALA A 177 -11.21 0.99 5.82
N SER A 178 -12.38 1.60 5.95
CA SER A 178 -13.59 1.24 5.20
C SER A 178 -13.82 2.14 3.99
N THR A 179 -13.17 3.32 3.97
CA THR A 179 -13.29 4.30 2.87
C THR A 179 -11.93 4.85 2.46
N PRO A 180 -11.79 5.33 1.20
CA PRO A 180 -10.57 5.98 0.73
C PRO A 180 -10.15 7.17 1.58
N ALA A 181 -11.10 8.01 2.00
CA ALA A 181 -10.84 9.19 2.84
C ALA A 181 -10.27 8.78 4.22
N GLU A 182 -10.83 7.73 4.83
CA GLU A 182 -10.31 7.17 6.08
C GLU A 182 -8.89 6.61 5.89
N ALA A 183 -8.64 5.86 4.80
CA ALA A 183 -7.31 5.32 4.51
C ALA A 183 -6.25 6.42 4.39
N VAL A 184 -6.57 7.51 3.67
CA VAL A 184 -5.69 8.68 3.56
C VAL A 184 -5.50 9.38 4.90
N GLY A 185 -6.52 9.44 5.76
CA GLY A 185 -6.39 9.96 7.13
C GLY A 185 -5.43 9.13 7.98
N LEU A 186 -5.57 7.80 7.93
CA LEU A 186 -4.77 6.86 8.71
C LEU A 186 -3.28 6.91 8.38
N ILE A 187 -2.88 7.10 7.12
CA ILE A 187 -1.46 7.21 6.79
C ILE A 187 -0.77 8.40 7.47
N PHE A 188 -1.51 9.44 7.89
CA PHE A 188 -0.95 10.57 8.61
C PHE A 188 -1.03 10.44 10.14
N SER A 189 -2.02 9.70 10.64
CA SER A 189 -2.22 9.51 12.08
C SER A 189 -1.37 8.37 12.66
N GLU A 190 -1.02 7.38 11.84
CA GLU A 190 -0.21 6.24 12.28
C GLU A 190 1.26 6.65 12.51
N PRO A 191 1.87 6.25 13.63
CA PRO A 191 3.27 6.51 13.89
C PRO A 191 4.18 5.71 12.95
N VAL A 192 5.40 6.22 12.74
CA VAL A 192 6.49 5.39 12.23
C VAL A 192 6.96 4.48 13.35
N TRP A 193 7.08 3.20 13.05
CA TRP A 193 7.51 2.20 14.03
C TRP A 193 9.02 2.26 14.25
N ASP A 194 9.45 1.85 15.46
CA ASP A 194 10.87 1.69 15.77
C ASP A 194 11.37 0.34 15.23
N ALA A 195 12.55 0.31 14.64
CA ALA A 195 13.21 -0.91 14.18
C ALA A 195 13.44 -1.96 15.30
N ASN A 196 13.32 -1.57 16.57
CA ASN A 196 13.32 -2.51 17.69
C ASN A 196 12.14 -3.51 17.68
N ILE A 197 11.11 -3.30 16.84
CA ILE A 197 10.03 -4.29 16.62
C ILE A 197 10.58 -5.67 16.26
N ARG A 198 11.70 -5.74 15.56
CA ARG A 198 12.38 -7.02 15.25
C ARG A 198 12.71 -7.88 16.47
N LYS A 199 12.82 -7.30 17.68
CA LYS A 199 12.98 -8.06 18.93
C LYS A 199 11.73 -8.88 19.28
N LEU A 200 10.58 -8.52 18.70
CA LEU A 200 9.32 -9.24 18.82
C LEU A 200 9.08 -10.22 17.67
N ALA A 201 9.94 -10.24 16.65
CA ALA A 201 9.76 -11.10 15.47
C ALA A 201 9.92 -12.60 15.80
N LEU A 202 10.72 -12.94 16.81
CA LEU A 202 10.87 -14.31 17.28
C LEU A 202 9.70 -14.66 18.20
N VAL A 203 8.92 -15.66 17.82
CA VAL A 203 7.79 -16.20 18.59
C VAL A 203 8.28 -17.29 19.53
#